data_e7f8f350318ee195d5eca000188cca74
#
_entry.id   e7f8f350318ee195d5eca000188cca74
#
_cell.length_a   1.000
_cell.length_b   1.000
_cell.length_c   1.000
_cell.angle_alpha   90.00
_cell.angle_beta   90.00
_cell.angle_gamma   90.00
#
_symmetry.space_group_name_H-M   'P 1'
#
loop_
_entity.id
_entity.type
_entity.pdbx_description
1 polymer ?
#
loop_
_entity_poly.entity_id
_entity_poly.type
_entity_poly.pdbx_seq_one_letter_code
_entity_poly.pdbx_strand_id
1 'polypeptide(L)'
;MKFDFSAPRESRLYDVFRPLAKGFISLRYCVTSFGEENIPQKGAFILAANHISALDPVMIISRCPRTLHFMAKDELFKNPVFASFLKKMNVFPVKRQTSDKRALKFAKRIISSGWVLGIFPEGSRIKDASPKRAKNGVSYLAAKTKADVLPVSIYKAPGVRKLRPQITIRFGKLIKNSELGFSEEYSQQKIRESSEKIMSAITALWALRHGEA
;
A
#
# COMPACT_ATOMS: atom_id res chain seq x y z
N MET A 1 -10.29 4.73 22.52
CA MET A 1 -10.12 6.06 21.88
C MET A 1 -10.64 6.01 20.45
N LYS A 2 -11.67 6.81 20.09
CA LYS A 2 -12.23 6.82 18.73
C LYS A 2 -11.22 7.48 17.77
N PHE A 3 -11.09 6.95 16.54
CA PHE A 3 -10.30 7.57 15.49
C PHE A 3 -11.05 8.78 14.92
N ASP A 4 -10.34 9.89 14.76
CA ASP A 4 -10.90 11.09 14.15
C ASP A 4 -10.76 11.03 12.62
N PHE A 5 -11.88 10.90 11.94
CA PHE A 5 -11.97 10.91 10.48
C PHE A 5 -12.25 12.30 9.90
N SER A 6 -12.20 13.37 10.69
CA SER A 6 -12.57 14.73 10.21
C SER A 6 -11.56 15.29 9.22
N ALA A 7 -10.26 15.17 9.51
CA ALA A 7 -9.20 15.65 8.65
C ALA A 7 -7.98 14.70 8.67
N PRO A 8 -7.43 14.34 7.52
CA PRO A 8 -6.14 13.66 7.48
C PRO A 8 -5.05 14.62 7.94
N ARG A 9 -4.00 14.08 8.56
CA ARG A 9 -2.83 14.83 9.04
C ARG A 9 -1.57 14.06 8.72
N GLU A 10 -0.52 14.76 8.31
CA GLU A 10 0.81 14.18 8.28
C GLU A 10 1.47 14.35 9.65
N SER A 11 2.06 13.27 10.13
CA SER A 11 2.78 13.28 11.40
C SER A 11 4.27 13.55 11.15
N ARG A 12 4.82 14.57 11.79
CA ARG A 12 6.27 14.84 11.79
C ARG A 12 7.09 13.66 12.36
N LEU A 13 6.48 12.82 13.19
CA LEU A 13 7.12 11.61 13.70
C LEU A 13 7.34 10.56 12.61
N TYR A 14 6.63 10.64 11.49
CA TYR A 14 6.87 9.76 10.35
C TYR A 14 8.28 9.96 9.77
N ASP A 15 8.76 11.18 9.70
CA ASP A 15 10.10 11.50 9.16
C ASP A 15 11.21 10.94 10.05
N VAL A 16 10.99 10.94 11.38
CA VAL A 16 11.90 10.30 12.34
C VAL A 16 11.77 8.78 12.29
N PHE A 17 10.57 8.27 12.13
CA PHE A 17 10.30 6.83 12.08
C PHE A 17 10.89 6.16 10.84
N ARG A 18 10.87 6.82 9.68
CA ARG A 18 11.34 6.24 8.41
C ARG A 18 12.82 5.76 8.47
N PRO A 19 13.79 6.54 8.92
CA PRO A 19 15.17 6.06 9.06
C PRO A 19 15.30 4.94 10.10
N LEU A 20 14.54 4.99 11.19
CA LEU A 20 14.49 3.92 12.19
C LEU A 20 13.90 2.63 11.60
N ALA A 21 12.83 2.75 10.83
CA ALA A 21 12.23 1.63 10.09
C ALA A 21 13.22 1.01 9.11
N LYS A 22 13.98 1.84 8.38
CA LYS A 22 15.05 1.37 7.48
C LYS A 22 16.11 0.59 8.24
N GLY A 23 16.60 1.10 9.37
CA GLY A 23 17.56 0.42 10.24
C GLY A 23 17.01 -0.92 10.76
N PHE A 24 15.80 -0.93 11.31
CA PHE A 24 15.14 -2.14 11.83
C PHE A 24 14.96 -3.20 10.74
N ILE A 25 14.45 -2.80 9.56
CA ILE A 25 14.25 -3.72 8.44
C ILE A 25 15.59 -4.25 7.92
N SER A 26 16.62 -3.42 7.82
CA SER A 26 17.95 -3.84 7.38
C SER A 26 18.64 -4.79 8.37
N LEU A 27 18.34 -4.69 9.67
CA LEU A 27 18.83 -5.63 10.68
C LEU A 27 18.12 -7.00 10.54
N ARG A 28 16.80 -6.99 10.27
CA ARG A 28 15.95 -8.20 10.25
C ARG A 28 15.93 -8.92 8.92
N TYR A 29 16.14 -8.19 7.81
CA TYR A 29 16.03 -8.67 6.43
C TYR A 29 17.17 -8.13 5.56
N CYS A 30 17.53 -8.89 4.52
CA CYS A 30 18.33 -8.39 3.40
C CYS A 30 17.36 -7.87 2.34
N VAL A 31 17.17 -6.55 2.27
CA VAL A 31 16.19 -5.95 1.36
C VAL A 31 16.87 -5.30 0.17
N THR A 32 16.54 -5.77 -1.03
CA THR A 32 16.88 -5.15 -2.31
C THR A 32 15.64 -4.47 -2.88
N SER A 33 15.79 -3.29 -3.46
CA SER A 33 14.70 -2.57 -4.12
C SER A 33 15.09 -2.17 -5.54
N PHE A 34 14.09 -2.17 -6.44
CA PHE A 34 14.22 -1.78 -7.85
C PHE A 34 13.07 -0.86 -8.23
N GLY A 35 13.32 0.03 -9.19
CA GLY A 35 12.30 0.92 -9.74
C GLY A 35 11.91 2.07 -8.81
N GLU A 36 12.77 2.45 -7.85
CA GLU A 36 12.49 3.58 -6.94
C GLU A 36 12.34 4.91 -7.72
N GLU A 37 12.95 5.01 -8.91
CA GLU A 37 12.81 6.12 -9.84
C GLU A 37 11.39 6.29 -10.40
N ASN A 38 10.59 5.23 -10.37
CA ASN A 38 9.18 5.26 -10.79
C ASN A 38 8.25 5.94 -9.76
N ILE A 39 8.76 6.22 -8.55
CA ILE A 39 7.96 6.83 -7.48
C ILE A 39 7.79 8.32 -7.76
N PRO A 40 6.56 8.83 -7.98
CA PRO A 40 6.34 10.25 -8.23
C PRO A 40 6.83 11.10 -7.05
N GLN A 41 7.69 12.06 -7.31
CA GLN A 41 8.26 12.95 -6.30
C GLN A 41 7.22 13.92 -5.71
N LYS A 42 6.19 14.28 -6.50
CA LYS A 42 5.13 15.22 -6.13
C LYS A 42 3.76 14.64 -6.50
N GLY A 43 2.72 15.23 -5.94
CA GLY A 43 1.33 14.87 -6.22
C GLY A 43 0.86 13.61 -5.48
N ALA A 44 -0.43 13.37 -5.55
CA ALA A 44 -1.07 12.20 -4.96
C ALA A 44 -1.04 11.01 -5.90
N PHE A 45 -0.90 9.82 -5.35
CA PHE A 45 -1.11 8.57 -6.06
C PHE A 45 -1.51 7.48 -5.07
N ILE A 46 -2.00 6.36 -5.59
CA ILE A 46 -2.27 5.16 -4.81
C ILE A 46 -1.11 4.19 -5.01
N LEU A 47 -0.42 3.81 -3.93
CA LEU A 47 0.56 2.74 -3.94
C LEU A 47 -0.18 1.43 -3.67
N ALA A 48 -0.19 0.52 -4.64
CA ALA A 48 -0.87 -0.77 -4.55
C ALA A 48 0.16 -1.90 -4.48
N ALA A 49 0.19 -2.66 -3.38
CA ALA A 49 1.17 -3.72 -3.14
C ALA A 49 0.50 -5.05 -2.77
N ASN A 50 1.13 -6.20 -3.10
CA ASN A 50 0.74 -7.49 -2.51
C ASN A 50 1.07 -7.54 -1.01
N HIS A 51 0.38 -8.41 -0.25
CA HIS A 51 0.48 -8.44 1.20
C HIS A 51 0.83 -9.83 1.74
N ILE A 52 2.07 -10.00 2.20
CA ILE A 52 2.61 -11.27 2.70
C ILE A 52 2.96 -11.25 4.20
N SER A 53 3.21 -10.06 4.76
CA SER A 53 3.67 -9.91 6.14
C SER A 53 3.02 -8.70 6.83
N ALA A 54 2.92 -8.73 8.16
CA ALA A 54 2.54 -7.55 8.94
C ALA A 54 3.57 -6.41 8.84
N LEU A 55 4.80 -6.71 8.43
CA LEU A 55 5.87 -5.74 8.25
C LEU A 55 5.94 -5.14 6.84
N ASP A 56 5.09 -5.58 5.90
CA ASP A 56 5.09 -5.03 4.53
C ASP A 56 4.96 -3.50 4.48
N PRO A 57 4.05 -2.86 5.26
CA PRO A 57 4.00 -1.40 5.29
C PRO A 57 5.34 -0.78 5.71
N VAL A 58 6.01 -1.38 6.72
CA VAL A 58 7.30 -0.89 7.22
C VAL A 58 8.41 -1.10 6.18
N MET A 59 8.38 -2.22 5.45
CA MET A 59 9.31 -2.50 4.36
C MET A 59 9.15 -1.47 3.23
N ILE A 60 7.91 -1.18 2.82
CA ILE A 60 7.65 -0.16 1.80
C ILE A 60 8.09 1.23 2.28
N ILE A 61 7.74 1.62 3.53
CA ILE A 61 8.14 2.90 4.14
C ILE A 61 9.66 3.05 4.15
N SER A 62 10.41 1.96 4.40
CA SER A 62 11.87 2.00 4.44
C SER A 62 12.53 2.31 3.09
N ARG A 63 11.81 2.15 1.98
CA ARG A 63 12.30 2.33 0.60
C ARG A 63 11.58 3.44 -0.17
N CYS A 64 10.40 3.86 0.28
CA CYS A 64 9.65 4.94 -0.36
C CYS A 64 10.03 6.29 0.24
N PRO A 65 10.49 7.29 -0.57
CA PRO A 65 10.83 8.62 -0.06
C PRO A 65 9.61 9.46 0.30
N ARG A 66 8.40 9.03 -0.10
CA ARG A 66 7.15 9.73 0.14
C ARG A 66 6.48 9.29 1.44
N THR A 67 5.81 10.21 2.10
CA THR A 67 4.96 9.90 3.26
C THR A 67 3.75 9.10 2.82
N LEU A 68 3.57 7.91 3.41
CA LEU A 68 2.50 6.98 3.09
C LEU A 68 1.44 6.94 4.18
N HIS A 69 0.19 6.90 3.76
CA HIS A 69 -0.96 6.65 4.64
C HIS A 69 -1.47 5.23 4.37
N PHE A 70 -1.66 4.42 5.41
CA PHE A 70 -2.14 3.05 5.25
C PHE A 70 -3.47 2.80 5.95
N MET A 71 -4.24 1.86 5.43
CA MET A 71 -5.40 1.30 6.11
C MET A 71 -5.00 0.08 6.92
N ALA A 72 -5.43 -0.01 8.17
CA ALA A 72 -5.25 -1.20 8.99
C ALA A 72 -6.57 -1.65 9.62
N LYS A 73 -6.64 -2.93 9.96
CA LYS A 73 -7.82 -3.54 10.60
C LYS A 73 -8.18 -2.80 11.88
N ASP A 74 -9.46 -2.48 12.08
CA ASP A 74 -9.94 -1.66 13.21
C ASP A 74 -9.65 -2.29 14.58
N GLU A 75 -9.55 -3.62 14.67
CA GLU A 75 -9.18 -4.30 15.92
C GLU A 75 -7.78 -3.93 16.42
N LEU A 76 -6.86 -3.53 15.54
CA LEU A 76 -5.53 -3.05 15.93
C LEU A 76 -5.58 -1.73 16.72
N PHE A 77 -6.69 -0.99 16.63
CA PHE A 77 -6.90 0.26 17.36
C PHE A 77 -7.59 0.07 18.70
N LYS A 78 -7.90 -1.17 19.11
CA LYS A 78 -8.48 -1.45 20.44
C LYS A 78 -7.50 -1.17 21.58
N ASN A 79 -6.21 -1.48 21.40
CA ASN A 79 -5.17 -1.11 22.35
C ASN A 79 -4.81 0.37 22.18
N PRO A 80 -4.97 1.22 23.22
CA PRO A 80 -4.80 2.68 23.09
C PRO A 80 -3.35 3.09 22.79
N VAL A 81 -2.36 2.38 23.31
CA VAL A 81 -0.94 2.66 23.07
C VAL A 81 -0.59 2.37 21.61
N PHE A 82 -1.01 1.19 21.13
CA PHE A 82 -0.77 0.79 19.74
C PHE A 82 -1.57 1.66 18.76
N ALA A 83 -2.80 2.03 19.10
CA ALA A 83 -3.61 2.96 18.31
C ALA A 83 -2.95 4.35 18.19
N SER A 84 -2.35 4.84 19.28
CA SER A 84 -1.61 6.11 19.27
C SER A 84 -0.39 6.02 18.34
N PHE A 85 0.37 4.92 18.40
CA PHE A 85 1.49 4.66 17.51
C PHE A 85 1.05 4.61 16.04
N LEU A 86 0.02 3.81 15.72
CA LEU A 86 -0.50 3.69 14.36
C LEU A 86 -0.95 5.04 13.77
N LYS A 87 -1.64 5.87 14.57
CA LYS A 87 -2.05 7.22 14.15
C LYS A 87 -0.84 8.10 13.80
N LYS A 88 0.21 8.05 14.62
CA LYS A 88 1.46 8.78 14.38
C LYS A 88 2.20 8.28 13.14
N MET A 89 1.93 7.04 12.72
CA MET A 89 2.45 6.45 11.49
C MET A 89 1.49 6.62 10.30
N ASN A 90 0.57 7.57 10.37
CA ASN A 90 -0.43 7.88 9.35
C ASN A 90 -1.30 6.67 8.97
N VAL A 91 -1.54 5.76 9.93
CA VAL A 91 -2.39 4.58 9.73
C VAL A 91 -3.79 4.86 10.30
N PHE A 92 -4.81 4.53 9.52
CA PHE A 92 -6.21 4.69 9.93
C PHE A 92 -6.99 3.39 9.90
N PRO A 93 -8.04 3.24 10.76
CA PRO A 93 -8.80 2.00 10.88
C PRO A 93 -9.75 1.79 9.70
N VAL A 94 -9.94 0.51 9.32
CA VAL A 94 -10.96 0.07 8.37
C VAL A 94 -11.62 -1.22 8.84
N LYS A 95 -12.94 -1.28 8.76
CA LYS A 95 -13.72 -2.52 8.98
C LYS A 95 -13.70 -3.35 7.71
N ARG A 96 -13.00 -4.49 7.72
CA ARG A 96 -12.68 -5.27 6.51
C ARG A 96 -13.85 -6.02 5.87
N GLN A 97 -14.84 -6.41 6.62
CA GLN A 97 -15.94 -7.27 6.14
C GLN A 97 -17.18 -6.47 5.70
N THR A 98 -17.12 -5.17 5.80
CA THR A 98 -18.21 -4.26 5.43
C THR A 98 -17.67 -3.18 4.50
N SER A 99 -18.57 -2.58 3.70
CA SER A 99 -18.22 -1.36 2.96
C SER A 99 -18.09 -0.20 3.95
N ASP A 100 -16.90 -0.02 4.54
CA ASP A 100 -16.66 1.07 5.50
C ASP A 100 -16.60 2.41 4.77
N LYS A 101 -17.77 3.04 4.62
CA LYS A 101 -17.93 4.33 3.96
C LYS A 101 -17.08 5.44 4.60
N ARG A 102 -16.81 5.37 5.93
CA ARG A 102 -15.99 6.37 6.63
C ARG A 102 -14.53 6.24 6.23
N ALA A 103 -14.00 5.02 6.24
CA ALA A 103 -12.63 4.75 5.81
C ALA A 103 -12.42 5.12 4.34
N LEU A 104 -13.38 4.81 3.45
CA LEU A 104 -13.31 5.19 2.05
C LEU A 104 -13.37 6.71 1.85
N LYS A 105 -14.23 7.43 2.59
CA LYS A 105 -14.29 8.89 2.55
C LYS A 105 -12.99 9.52 3.03
N PHE A 106 -12.37 8.94 4.06
CA PHE A 106 -11.09 9.41 4.59
C PHE A 106 -9.94 9.16 3.61
N ALA A 107 -9.89 7.96 3.00
CA ALA A 107 -8.94 7.64 1.94
C ALA A 107 -9.02 8.62 0.75
N LYS A 108 -10.25 8.96 0.32
CA LYS A 108 -10.44 10.01 -0.69
C LYS A 108 -9.85 11.35 -0.27
N ARG A 109 -10.06 11.78 0.99
CA ARG A 109 -9.49 13.03 1.49
C ARG A 109 -7.97 13.02 1.49
N ILE A 110 -7.32 11.91 1.87
CA ILE A 110 -5.87 11.75 1.80
C ILE A 110 -5.37 12.04 0.38
N ILE A 111 -5.96 11.40 -0.62
CA ILE A 111 -5.59 11.59 -2.01
C ILE A 111 -5.87 13.03 -2.48
N SER A 112 -7.05 13.58 -2.16
CA SER A 112 -7.42 14.94 -2.53
C SER A 112 -6.57 16.03 -1.84
N SER A 113 -5.88 15.69 -0.74
CA SER A 113 -4.89 16.56 -0.08
C SER A 113 -3.50 16.49 -0.69
N GLY A 114 -3.30 15.76 -1.79
CA GLY A 114 -2.00 15.62 -2.45
C GLY A 114 -1.11 14.52 -1.88
N TRP A 115 -1.64 13.66 -0.99
CA TRP A 115 -0.88 12.66 -0.26
C TRP A 115 -1.00 11.26 -0.86
N VAL A 116 -0.07 10.39 -0.46
CA VAL A 116 -0.01 9.02 -0.99
C VAL A 116 -0.77 8.05 -0.09
N LEU A 117 -1.65 7.26 -0.72
CA LEU A 117 -2.39 6.21 -0.03
C LEU A 117 -1.81 4.84 -0.37
N GLY A 118 -1.30 4.12 0.63
CA GLY A 118 -0.89 2.73 0.50
C GLY A 118 -2.06 1.78 0.70
N ILE A 119 -2.28 0.88 -0.26
CA ILE A 119 -3.34 -0.13 -0.23
C ILE A 119 -2.74 -1.51 -0.54
N PHE A 120 -3.24 -2.52 0.15
CA PHE A 120 -3.04 -3.92 -0.21
C PHE A 120 -4.35 -4.42 -0.85
N PRO A 121 -4.41 -4.55 -2.20
CA PRO A 121 -5.65 -4.84 -2.91
C PRO A 121 -6.31 -6.16 -2.50
N GLU A 122 -5.55 -7.12 -2.01
CA GLU A 122 -6.04 -8.42 -1.53
C GLU A 122 -6.90 -8.30 -0.26
N GLY A 123 -6.73 -7.23 0.50
CA GLY A 123 -7.48 -6.93 1.73
C GLY A 123 -7.10 -7.79 2.93
N SER A 124 -6.21 -8.77 2.76
CA SER A 124 -5.65 -9.62 3.83
C SER A 124 -4.30 -10.17 3.40
N ARG A 125 -3.50 -10.61 4.38
CA ARG A 125 -2.23 -11.29 4.10
C ARG A 125 -2.47 -12.64 3.43
N ILE A 126 -1.64 -12.96 2.42
CA ILE A 126 -1.65 -14.24 1.73
C ILE A 126 -0.60 -15.18 2.33
N LYS A 127 -1.00 -16.46 2.54
CA LYS A 127 -0.12 -17.46 3.15
C LYS A 127 0.96 -17.96 2.15
N ASP A 128 0.60 -18.05 0.88
CA ASP A 128 1.43 -18.68 -0.17
C ASP A 128 2.42 -17.70 -0.83
N ALA A 129 2.51 -16.47 -0.31
CA ALA A 129 3.36 -15.38 -0.81
C ALA A 129 3.09 -14.92 -2.27
N SER A 130 2.33 -15.67 -3.08
CA SER A 130 1.98 -15.27 -4.46
C SER A 130 0.78 -14.32 -4.47
N PRO A 131 0.81 -13.24 -5.28
CA PRO A 131 -0.31 -12.32 -5.40
C PRO A 131 -1.61 -13.01 -5.81
N LYS A 132 -2.71 -12.64 -5.14
CA LYS A 132 -4.06 -13.19 -5.39
C LYS A 132 -4.98 -12.11 -5.95
N ARG A 133 -6.24 -12.49 -6.20
CA ARG A 133 -7.25 -11.59 -6.77
C ARG A 133 -7.43 -10.33 -5.92
N ALA A 134 -7.46 -9.19 -6.58
CA ALA A 134 -7.73 -7.90 -5.96
C ALA A 134 -9.20 -7.75 -5.56
N LYS A 135 -9.43 -7.04 -4.46
CA LYS A 135 -10.73 -6.42 -4.15
C LYS A 135 -10.86 -5.09 -4.89
N ASN A 136 -12.07 -4.69 -5.18
CA ASN A 136 -12.38 -3.50 -5.98
C ASN A 136 -12.04 -2.14 -5.31
N GLY A 137 -11.56 -2.14 -4.06
CA GLY A 137 -11.31 -0.91 -3.29
C GLY A 137 -10.28 0.03 -3.92
N VAL A 138 -9.19 -0.52 -4.46
CA VAL A 138 -8.14 0.27 -5.10
C VAL A 138 -8.67 0.99 -6.34
N SER A 139 -9.36 0.27 -7.23
CA SER A 139 -9.91 0.83 -8.47
C SER A 139 -11.07 1.79 -8.21
N TYR A 140 -11.91 1.49 -7.22
CA TYR A 140 -12.96 2.41 -6.78
C TYR A 140 -12.37 3.76 -6.32
N LEU A 141 -11.31 3.73 -5.52
CA LEU A 141 -10.64 4.96 -5.08
C LEU A 141 -9.96 5.67 -6.24
N ALA A 142 -9.26 4.96 -7.12
CA ALA A 142 -8.63 5.54 -8.32
C ALA A 142 -9.66 6.23 -9.21
N ALA A 143 -10.81 5.59 -9.47
CA ALA A 143 -11.91 6.17 -10.24
C ALA A 143 -12.47 7.44 -9.58
N LYS A 144 -12.74 7.38 -8.27
CA LYS A 144 -13.36 8.51 -7.53
C LYS A 144 -12.43 9.70 -7.31
N THR A 145 -11.12 9.50 -7.36
CA THR A 145 -10.12 10.55 -7.08
C THR A 145 -9.31 10.94 -8.29
N LYS A 146 -9.50 10.25 -9.42
CA LYS A 146 -8.68 10.37 -10.63
C LYS A 146 -7.17 10.17 -10.36
N ALA A 147 -6.84 9.44 -9.27
CA ALA A 147 -5.46 9.19 -8.89
C ALA A 147 -4.82 8.10 -9.76
N ASP A 148 -3.56 8.31 -10.10
CA ASP A 148 -2.70 7.30 -10.71
C ASP A 148 -2.40 6.19 -9.69
N VAL A 149 -2.00 5.01 -10.17
CA VAL A 149 -1.68 3.86 -9.31
C VAL A 149 -0.26 3.39 -9.56
N LEU A 150 0.55 3.33 -8.50
CA LEU A 150 1.89 2.75 -8.52
C LEU A 150 1.81 1.29 -8.06
N PRO A 151 1.98 0.30 -8.94
CA PRO A 151 2.03 -1.10 -8.55
C PRO A 151 3.37 -1.41 -7.88
N VAL A 152 3.32 -2.15 -6.77
CA VAL A 152 4.52 -2.56 -6.01
C VAL A 152 4.44 -4.04 -5.72
N SER A 153 5.54 -4.76 -5.87
CA SER A 153 5.62 -6.15 -5.42
C SER A 153 6.59 -6.31 -4.26
N ILE A 154 6.23 -7.19 -3.33
CA ILE A 154 7.10 -7.68 -2.27
C ILE A 154 7.26 -9.18 -2.48
N TYR A 155 8.49 -9.60 -2.77
CA TYR A 155 8.84 -11.00 -2.97
C TYR A 155 9.74 -11.50 -1.83
N LYS A 156 9.39 -12.67 -1.32
CA LYS A 156 10.20 -13.44 -0.37
C LYS A 156 10.26 -14.87 -0.88
N ALA A 157 11.46 -15.42 -1.05
CA ALA A 157 11.62 -16.81 -1.46
C ALA A 157 10.96 -17.75 -0.44
N PRO A 158 10.11 -18.70 -0.87
CA PRO A 158 9.50 -19.67 0.00
C PRO A 158 10.55 -20.68 0.52
N GLY A 159 10.32 -21.25 1.70
CA GLY A 159 11.11 -22.36 2.23
C GLY A 159 12.52 -22.05 2.75
N VAL A 160 13.04 -20.85 2.56
CA VAL A 160 14.39 -20.49 2.98
C VAL A 160 14.39 -19.94 4.40
N ARG A 161 14.77 -20.75 5.39
CA ARG A 161 15.07 -20.29 6.75
C ARG A 161 16.51 -19.75 6.82
N LYS A 162 16.67 -18.45 6.56
CA LYS A 162 17.93 -17.73 6.77
C LYS A 162 17.80 -16.81 7.99
N LEU A 163 18.92 -16.56 8.68
CA LEU A 163 18.99 -15.62 9.80
C LEU A 163 18.47 -14.23 9.38
N ARG A 164 18.77 -13.81 8.14
CA ARG A 164 18.27 -12.59 7.49
C ARG A 164 17.63 -12.96 6.14
N PRO A 165 16.29 -13.22 6.11
CA PRO A 165 15.61 -13.56 4.87
C PRO A 165 15.76 -12.46 3.83
N GLN A 166 15.95 -12.85 2.57
CA GLN A 166 16.04 -11.93 1.46
C GLN A 166 14.62 -11.48 1.03
N ILE A 167 14.45 -10.19 0.87
CA ILE A 167 13.23 -9.57 0.40
C ILE A 167 13.56 -8.70 -0.82
N THR A 168 12.78 -8.82 -1.87
CA THR A 168 12.85 -7.91 -3.02
C THR A 168 11.60 -7.08 -3.09
N ILE A 169 11.77 -5.75 -3.16
CA ILE A 169 10.68 -4.79 -3.37
C ILE A 169 10.86 -4.19 -4.76
N ARG A 170 9.80 -4.23 -5.60
CA ARG A 170 9.83 -3.64 -6.93
C ARG A 170 8.73 -2.61 -7.06
N PHE A 171 9.12 -1.40 -7.42
CA PHE A 171 8.20 -0.31 -7.78
C PHE A 171 8.03 -0.32 -9.30
N GLY A 172 6.84 -0.66 -9.76
CA GLY A 172 6.55 -0.73 -11.19
C GLY A 172 6.32 0.63 -11.83
N LYS A 173 6.07 0.65 -13.13
CA LYS A 173 5.69 1.89 -13.83
C LYS A 173 4.35 2.40 -13.32
N LEU A 174 4.23 3.70 -13.17
CA LEU A 174 3.01 4.37 -12.75
C LEU A 174 1.90 4.13 -13.79
N ILE A 175 0.81 3.53 -13.38
CA ILE A 175 -0.39 3.34 -14.22
C ILE A 175 -1.19 4.63 -14.11
N LYS A 176 -1.31 5.36 -15.21
CA LYS A 176 -2.10 6.58 -15.26
C LYS A 176 -3.59 6.27 -15.08
N ASN A 177 -4.32 7.16 -14.42
CA ASN A 177 -5.76 6.98 -14.24
C ASN A 177 -6.49 6.81 -15.58
N SER A 178 -6.07 7.54 -16.63
CA SER A 178 -6.57 7.39 -17.99
C SER A 178 -6.41 6.00 -18.57
N GLU A 179 -5.35 5.28 -18.20
CA GLU A 179 -5.07 3.90 -18.64
C GLU A 179 -5.94 2.86 -17.94
N LEU A 180 -6.59 3.22 -16.82
CA LEU A 180 -7.54 2.36 -16.11
C LEU A 180 -8.92 2.33 -16.78
N GLY A 181 -9.13 3.19 -17.78
CA GLY A 181 -10.31 3.18 -18.64
C GLY A 181 -11.59 3.63 -17.93
N PHE A 182 -11.47 4.51 -16.93
CA PHE A 182 -12.62 5.14 -16.31
C PHE A 182 -13.14 6.27 -17.20
N SER A 183 -14.46 6.24 -17.50
CA SER A 183 -15.24 7.35 -18.04
C SER A 183 -15.88 8.16 -16.90
N GLU A 184 -16.64 9.19 -17.21
CA GLU A 184 -17.38 9.96 -16.19
C GLU A 184 -18.34 9.06 -15.42
N GLU A 185 -19.00 8.13 -16.12
CA GLU A 185 -19.78 7.04 -15.53
C GLU A 185 -19.03 5.73 -15.72
N TYR A 186 -18.62 5.10 -14.62
CA TYR A 186 -17.95 3.80 -14.65
C TYR A 186 -18.82 2.70 -14.03
N SER A 187 -18.95 1.59 -14.76
CA SER A 187 -19.69 0.42 -14.32
C SER A 187 -18.92 -0.40 -13.28
N GLN A 188 -19.61 -1.27 -12.54
CA GLN A 188 -18.99 -2.24 -11.66
C GLN A 188 -18.02 -3.18 -12.40
N GLN A 189 -18.36 -3.50 -13.65
CA GLN A 189 -17.48 -4.28 -14.52
C GLN A 189 -16.15 -3.55 -14.75
N LYS A 190 -16.18 -2.25 -15.03
CA LYS A 190 -14.98 -1.45 -15.27
C LYS A 190 -14.09 -1.35 -14.04
N ILE A 191 -14.68 -1.19 -12.86
CA ILE A 191 -13.96 -1.25 -11.57
C ILE A 191 -13.23 -2.59 -11.41
N ARG A 192 -13.87 -3.71 -11.78
CA ARG A 192 -13.30 -5.04 -11.71
C ARG A 192 -12.14 -5.22 -12.68
N GLU A 193 -12.33 -4.86 -13.95
CA GLU A 193 -11.28 -4.91 -14.99
C GLU A 193 -10.05 -4.10 -14.59
N SER A 194 -10.26 -2.90 -14.05
CA SER A 194 -9.19 -2.03 -13.56
C SER A 194 -8.46 -2.66 -12.36
N SER A 195 -9.19 -3.35 -11.45
CA SER A 195 -8.58 -4.07 -10.33
C SER A 195 -7.73 -5.24 -10.82
N GLU A 196 -8.18 -5.95 -11.84
CA GLU A 196 -7.45 -7.04 -12.49
C GLU A 196 -6.19 -6.52 -13.19
N LYS A 197 -6.26 -5.38 -13.89
CA LYS A 197 -5.10 -4.71 -14.51
C LYS A 197 -4.04 -4.34 -13.48
N ILE A 198 -4.45 -3.70 -12.37
CA ILE A 198 -3.53 -3.33 -11.29
C ILE A 198 -2.87 -4.58 -10.69
N MET A 199 -3.66 -5.63 -10.45
CA MET A 199 -3.16 -6.87 -9.86
C MET A 199 -2.24 -7.63 -10.80
N SER A 200 -2.51 -7.64 -12.11
CA SER A 200 -1.63 -8.20 -13.13
C SER A 200 -0.27 -7.52 -13.16
N ALA A 201 -0.24 -6.18 -13.03
CA ALA A 201 1.02 -5.44 -12.93
C ALA A 201 1.83 -5.83 -11.67
N ILE A 202 1.16 -5.96 -10.51
CA ILE A 202 1.81 -6.43 -9.27
C ILE A 202 2.35 -7.86 -9.44
N THR A 203 1.56 -8.74 -10.07
CA THR A 203 1.95 -10.15 -10.29
C THR A 203 3.13 -10.26 -11.25
N ALA A 204 3.17 -9.46 -12.31
CA ALA A 204 4.29 -9.42 -13.24
C ALA A 204 5.59 -9.00 -12.54
N LEU A 205 5.54 -7.95 -11.70
CA LEU A 205 6.69 -7.54 -10.88
C LEU A 205 7.12 -8.62 -9.88
N TRP A 206 6.16 -9.32 -9.29
CA TRP A 206 6.42 -10.39 -8.34
C TRP A 206 7.08 -11.62 -9.02
N ALA A 207 6.70 -11.92 -10.26
CA ALA A 207 7.25 -13.02 -11.04
C ALA A 207 8.75 -12.86 -11.36
N LEU A 208 9.28 -11.64 -11.35
CA LEU A 208 10.71 -11.35 -11.52
C LEU A 208 11.58 -11.81 -10.32
N ARG A 209 10.99 -12.24 -9.19
CA ARG A 209 11.65 -12.83 -8.01
C ARG A 209 12.84 -12.00 -7.50
N HIS A 210 13.98 -12.69 -7.18
CA HIS A 210 15.25 -12.04 -6.80
C HIS A 210 16.16 -11.93 -8.03
N GLY A 211 16.84 -10.77 -8.18
CA GLY A 211 18.00 -10.66 -9.05
C GLY A 211 17.77 -10.26 -10.50
N GLU A 212 16.54 -10.11 -10.97
CA GLU A 212 16.24 -9.59 -12.31
C GLU A 212 15.84 -8.12 -12.23
N ALA A 213 16.48 -7.29 -13.07
CA ALA A 213 16.20 -5.87 -13.21
C ALA A 213 15.03 -5.62 -14.17
#